data_2cd157f592d633da9f11b5c7e7b10910
#
_entry.id   2cd157f592d633da9f11b5c7e7b10910
#
_cell.length_a   1.000
_cell.length_b   1.000
_cell.length_c   1.000
_cell.angle_alpha   90.00
_cell.angle_beta   90.00
_cell.angle_gamma   90.00
#
_symmetry.space_group_name_H-M   'P 1'
#
loop_
_entity.id
_entity.type
_entity.pdbx_description
1 polymer ?
#
loop_
_entity_poly.entity_id
_entity_poly.type
_entity_poly.pdbx_seq_one_letter_code
_entity_poly.pdbx_strand_id
1 'polypeptide(L)'
;VVYREFGLLCGSNIQAATLLSGLFWWSDVADKEPKRHGWIYKTATQLFDEFGLTRRGYEKARKFLLGKGVIQCRRAGVHGRMHWQLNKERLLELCYLVKGEAVPQFDSRYHIDTDNFRLEKWINLTLWNDFLKMRAEKGKHLNIKQKKILLKQLKDLKNKNYDLDAVMQKSILNGWAGFY
;
A
#
# COMPACT_ATOMS: atom_id res chain seq x y z
N VAL A 1 -2.65 10.96 -17.27
CA VAL A 1 -1.26 10.55 -17.56
C VAL A 1 -1.18 9.03 -17.41
N VAL A 2 -0.66 8.32 -18.42
CA VAL A 2 -0.37 6.88 -18.33
C VAL A 2 1.10 6.72 -17.95
N TYR A 3 1.36 5.95 -16.89
CA TYR A 3 2.74 5.64 -16.49
C TYR A 3 3.38 4.73 -17.54
N ARG A 4 4.65 5.00 -17.88
CA ARG A 4 5.41 4.22 -18.87
C ARG A 4 5.43 2.73 -18.53
N GLU A 5 5.66 2.41 -17.26
CA GLU A 5 5.71 1.04 -16.75
C GLU A 5 4.38 0.31 -16.96
N PHE A 6 3.26 1.00 -16.78
CA PHE A 6 1.94 0.39 -17.00
C PHE A 6 1.65 0.20 -18.49
N GLY A 7 2.15 1.11 -19.33
CA GLY A 7 2.14 0.91 -20.79
C GLY A 7 2.88 -0.36 -21.20
N LEU A 8 4.10 -0.54 -20.69
CA LEU A 8 4.91 -1.73 -20.93
C LEU A 8 4.25 -3.01 -20.38
N LEU A 9 3.72 -2.97 -19.14
CA LEU A 9 3.02 -4.09 -18.50
C LEU A 9 1.77 -4.53 -19.28
N CYS A 10 1.04 -3.58 -19.83
CA CYS A 10 -0.17 -3.83 -20.60
C CYS A 10 0.10 -4.10 -22.09
N GLY A 11 1.34 -3.92 -22.55
CA GLY A 11 1.71 -4.06 -23.96
C GLY A 11 0.92 -3.08 -24.83
N SER A 12 0.34 -3.57 -25.92
CA SER A 12 -0.48 -2.74 -26.82
C SER A 12 -1.89 -2.42 -26.30
N ASN A 13 -2.24 -2.87 -25.09
CA ASN A 13 -3.56 -2.62 -24.52
C ASN A 13 -3.59 -1.27 -23.77
N ILE A 14 -3.69 -0.19 -24.53
CA ILE A 14 -3.71 1.18 -23.99
C ILE A 14 -4.88 1.40 -23.01
N GLN A 15 -6.04 0.78 -23.25
CA GLN A 15 -7.20 0.91 -22.37
C GLN A 15 -6.93 0.29 -20.99
N ALA A 16 -6.21 -0.83 -20.94
CA ALA A 16 -5.80 -1.44 -19.68
C ALA A 16 -4.76 -0.57 -18.96
N ALA A 17 -3.78 -0.01 -19.67
CA ALA A 17 -2.79 0.89 -19.10
C ALA A 17 -3.43 2.17 -18.53
N THR A 18 -4.41 2.73 -19.26
CA THR A 18 -5.18 3.90 -18.80
C THR A 18 -5.99 3.59 -17.55
N LEU A 19 -6.74 2.47 -17.54
CA LEU A 19 -7.52 2.04 -16.38
C LEU A 19 -6.60 1.78 -15.18
N LEU A 20 -5.47 1.10 -15.38
CA LEU A 20 -4.51 0.81 -14.32
C LEU A 20 -3.93 2.09 -13.71
N SER A 21 -3.58 3.08 -14.55
CA SER A 21 -3.07 4.38 -14.09
C SER A 21 -4.09 5.12 -13.24
N GLY A 22 -5.35 5.10 -13.65
CA GLY A 22 -6.45 5.68 -12.87
C GLY A 22 -6.67 4.97 -11.55
N LEU A 23 -6.71 3.63 -11.55
CA LEU A 23 -6.87 2.84 -10.33
C LEU A 23 -5.69 3.01 -9.37
N PHE A 24 -4.47 3.14 -9.89
CA PHE A 24 -3.28 3.42 -9.07
C PHE A 24 -3.41 4.75 -8.33
N TRP A 25 -3.77 5.81 -9.04
CA TRP A 25 -4.00 7.12 -8.42
C TRP A 25 -5.14 7.08 -7.39
N TRP A 26 -6.28 6.45 -7.73
CA TRP A 26 -7.42 6.33 -6.82
C TRP A 26 -7.15 5.42 -5.63
N SER A 27 -6.22 4.45 -5.75
CA SER A 27 -5.86 3.60 -4.62
C SER A 27 -5.25 4.40 -3.47
N ASP A 28 -4.42 5.40 -3.78
CA ASP A 28 -3.84 6.26 -2.75
C ASP A 28 -4.89 7.12 -2.04
N VAL A 29 -5.95 7.51 -2.76
CA VAL A 29 -7.10 8.20 -2.15
C VAL A 29 -7.92 7.24 -1.28
N ALA A 30 -8.17 6.03 -1.77
CA ALA A 30 -8.95 5.02 -1.06
C ALA A 30 -8.24 4.52 0.21
N ASP A 31 -6.92 4.43 0.22
CA ASP A 31 -6.12 4.01 1.37
C ASP A 31 -6.13 5.05 2.50
N LYS A 32 -6.24 6.33 2.14
CA LYS A 32 -6.35 7.43 3.12
C LYS A 32 -7.72 7.49 3.81
N GLU A 33 -8.71 6.79 3.27
CA GLU A 33 -10.07 6.77 3.79
C GLU A 33 -10.36 5.41 4.49
N PRO A 34 -10.28 5.34 5.83
CA PRO A 34 -10.35 4.07 6.57
C PRO A 34 -11.60 3.23 6.26
N LYS A 35 -12.74 3.90 5.98
CA LYS A 35 -14.01 3.24 5.66
C LYS A 35 -13.99 2.49 4.33
N ARG A 36 -13.07 2.81 3.43
CA ARG A 36 -12.98 2.18 2.10
C ARG A 36 -12.13 0.93 2.08
N HIS A 37 -11.24 0.75 3.05
CA HIS A 37 -10.32 -0.41 3.10
C HIS A 37 -9.62 -0.66 1.75
N GLY A 38 -9.18 0.39 1.06
CA GLY A 38 -8.55 0.32 -0.26
C GLY A 38 -9.51 0.00 -1.43
N TRP A 39 -10.84 -0.07 -1.21
CA TRP A 39 -11.80 -0.30 -2.28
C TRP A 39 -12.18 0.98 -3.01
N ILE A 40 -12.11 0.92 -4.33
CA ILE A 40 -12.42 2.01 -5.24
C ILE A 40 -13.78 1.72 -5.89
N TYR A 41 -14.62 2.74 -5.97
CA TYR A 41 -15.84 2.70 -6.75
C TYR A 41 -15.90 3.84 -7.75
N LYS A 42 -16.20 3.52 -9.01
CA LYS A 42 -16.43 4.48 -10.09
C LYS A 42 -17.56 4.00 -10.98
N THR A 43 -18.39 4.92 -11.45
CA THR A 43 -19.42 4.61 -12.44
C THR A 43 -18.82 4.51 -13.84
N ALA A 44 -19.53 3.87 -14.77
CA ALA A 44 -19.12 3.83 -16.18
C ALA A 44 -18.99 5.25 -16.77
N THR A 45 -19.89 6.16 -16.37
CA THR A 45 -19.84 7.59 -16.79
C THR A 45 -18.55 8.24 -16.30
N GLN A 46 -18.21 8.10 -15.01
CA GLN A 46 -16.98 8.64 -14.45
C GLN A 46 -15.72 8.08 -15.13
N LEU A 47 -15.71 6.79 -15.48
CA LEU A 47 -14.59 6.18 -16.20
C LEU A 47 -14.48 6.73 -17.64
N PHE A 48 -15.61 7.04 -18.27
CA PHE A 48 -15.61 7.67 -19.57
C PHE A 48 -15.12 9.14 -19.50
N ASP A 49 -15.65 9.91 -18.56
CA ASP A 49 -15.34 11.33 -18.42
C ASP A 49 -13.88 11.55 -17.99
N GLU A 50 -13.37 10.72 -17.06
CA GLU A 50 -12.01 10.88 -16.53
C GLU A 50 -10.93 10.27 -17.44
N PHE A 51 -11.23 9.16 -18.13
CA PHE A 51 -10.22 8.36 -18.84
C PHE A 51 -10.56 8.07 -20.30
N GLY A 52 -11.71 8.53 -20.81
CA GLY A 52 -12.17 8.23 -22.16
C GLY A 52 -12.51 6.74 -22.37
N LEU A 53 -12.73 5.97 -21.30
CA LEU A 53 -13.00 4.54 -21.40
C LEU A 53 -14.46 4.27 -21.66
N THR A 54 -14.78 3.85 -22.90
CA THR A 54 -16.13 3.34 -23.22
C THR A 54 -16.44 2.08 -22.38
N ARG A 55 -17.72 1.76 -22.20
CA ARG A 55 -18.15 0.57 -21.48
C ARG A 55 -17.46 -0.71 -21.98
N ARG A 56 -17.39 -0.88 -23.30
CA ARG A 56 -16.73 -2.05 -23.92
C ARG A 56 -15.22 -2.05 -23.70
N GLY A 57 -14.58 -0.88 -23.79
CA GLY A 57 -13.15 -0.71 -23.53
C GLY A 57 -12.80 -1.03 -22.07
N TYR A 58 -13.58 -0.47 -21.15
CA TYR A 58 -13.46 -0.75 -19.73
C TYR A 58 -13.60 -2.25 -19.40
N GLU A 59 -14.62 -2.92 -19.94
CA GLU A 59 -14.82 -4.38 -19.67
C GLU A 59 -13.63 -5.22 -20.16
N LYS A 60 -13.06 -4.90 -21.33
CA LYS A 60 -11.85 -5.57 -21.84
C LYS A 60 -10.64 -5.29 -20.96
N ALA A 61 -10.42 -4.02 -20.59
CA ALA A 61 -9.35 -3.61 -19.72
C ALA A 61 -9.43 -4.30 -18.35
N ARG A 62 -10.61 -4.34 -17.74
CA ARG A 62 -10.87 -5.01 -16.47
C ARG A 62 -10.54 -6.49 -16.54
N LYS A 63 -11.03 -7.21 -17.55
CA LYS A 63 -10.73 -8.64 -17.74
C LYS A 63 -9.23 -8.90 -17.86
N PHE A 64 -8.53 -8.05 -18.62
CA PHE A 64 -7.08 -8.13 -18.79
C PHE A 64 -6.34 -7.98 -17.45
N LEU A 65 -6.67 -6.93 -16.68
CA LEU A 65 -6.02 -6.65 -15.39
C LEU A 65 -6.34 -7.70 -14.32
N LEU A 66 -7.56 -8.26 -14.34
CA LEU A 66 -7.93 -9.41 -13.51
C LEU A 66 -7.07 -10.64 -13.85
N GLY A 67 -6.89 -10.93 -15.15
CA GLY A 67 -6.05 -12.05 -15.61
C GLY A 67 -4.57 -11.89 -15.23
N LYS A 68 -4.08 -10.65 -15.08
CA LYS A 68 -2.74 -10.36 -14.56
C LYS A 68 -2.64 -10.41 -13.03
N GLY A 69 -3.77 -10.51 -12.32
CA GLY A 69 -3.82 -10.52 -10.85
C GLY A 69 -3.50 -9.17 -10.19
N VAL A 70 -3.45 -8.06 -10.96
CA VAL A 70 -3.14 -6.73 -10.43
C VAL A 70 -4.34 -6.03 -9.82
N ILE A 71 -5.55 -6.48 -10.10
CA ILE A 71 -6.78 -5.99 -9.49
C ILE A 71 -7.66 -7.12 -8.98
N GLN A 72 -8.47 -6.78 -7.98
CA GLN A 72 -9.60 -7.59 -7.54
C GLN A 72 -10.89 -6.81 -7.76
N CYS A 73 -11.99 -7.54 -8.00
CA CYS A 73 -13.30 -6.94 -8.19
C CYS A 73 -14.34 -7.64 -7.32
N ARG A 74 -15.25 -6.85 -6.74
CA ARG A 74 -16.44 -7.37 -6.06
C ARG A 74 -17.65 -6.51 -6.34
N ARG A 75 -18.83 -7.10 -6.26
CA ARG A 75 -20.07 -6.33 -6.23
C ARG A 75 -20.43 -6.03 -4.77
N ALA A 76 -20.75 -4.79 -4.45
CA ALA A 76 -21.11 -4.37 -3.11
C ALA A 76 -22.14 -3.23 -3.13
N GLY A 77 -22.79 -3.04 -1.96
CA GLY A 77 -23.84 -2.06 -1.76
C GLY A 77 -25.19 -2.49 -2.30
N VAL A 78 -26.25 -1.73 -1.98
CA VAL A 78 -27.66 -2.02 -2.28
C VAL A 78 -27.93 -2.22 -3.78
N HIS A 79 -27.15 -1.55 -4.64
CA HIS A 79 -27.29 -1.63 -6.10
C HIS A 79 -26.28 -2.56 -6.78
N GLY A 80 -25.58 -3.42 -6.02
CA GLY A 80 -24.61 -4.37 -6.58
C GLY A 80 -23.52 -3.70 -7.42
N ARG A 81 -23.05 -2.52 -7.01
CA ARG A 81 -22.07 -1.74 -7.75
C ARG A 81 -20.70 -2.42 -7.77
N MET A 82 -19.97 -2.28 -8.87
CA MET A 82 -18.63 -2.85 -9.00
C MET A 82 -17.62 -2.02 -8.21
N HIS A 83 -16.87 -2.69 -7.35
CA HIS A 83 -15.75 -2.12 -6.61
C HIS A 83 -14.47 -2.83 -7.04
N TRP A 84 -13.36 -2.08 -7.06
CA TRP A 84 -12.03 -2.58 -7.39
C TRP A 84 -11.08 -2.33 -6.24
N GLN A 85 -10.13 -3.23 -6.11
CA GLN A 85 -8.98 -3.05 -5.23
C GLN A 85 -7.72 -3.38 -6.02
N LEU A 86 -6.71 -2.53 -5.91
CA LEU A 86 -5.42 -2.72 -6.53
C LEU A 86 -4.55 -3.65 -5.68
N ASN A 87 -3.99 -4.69 -6.30
CA ASN A 87 -2.96 -5.51 -5.68
C ASN A 87 -1.60 -4.84 -5.92
N LYS A 88 -1.19 -3.96 -5.00
CA LYS A 88 0.04 -3.16 -5.11
C LYS A 88 1.30 -4.02 -5.16
N GLU A 89 1.32 -5.14 -4.43
CA GLU A 89 2.45 -6.07 -4.42
C GLU A 89 2.63 -6.73 -5.79
N ARG A 90 1.55 -7.27 -6.34
CA ARG A 90 1.57 -7.89 -7.68
C ARG A 90 1.90 -6.88 -8.77
N LEU A 91 1.38 -5.68 -8.69
CA LEU A 91 1.69 -4.60 -9.61
C LEU A 91 3.18 -4.26 -9.59
N LEU A 92 3.75 -4.11 -8.40
CA LEU A 92 5.17 -3.81 -8.23
C LEU A 92 6.06 -4.92 -8.81
N GLU A 93 5.76 -6.17 -8.49
CA GLU A 93 6.42 -7.35 -9.03
C GLU A 93 6.45 -7.32 -10.57
N LEU A 94 5.30 -7.12 -11.20
CA LEU A 94 5.19 -7.08 -12.65
C LEU A 94 5.91 -5.87 -13.27
N CYS A 95 5.94 -4.72 -12.61
CA CYS A 95 6.69 -3.56 -13.07
C CYS A 95 8.20 -3.82 -13.09
N TYR A 96 8.75 -4.52 -12.10
CA TYR A 96 10.14 -4.93 -12.11
C TYR A 96 10.45 -5.92 -13.22
N LEU A 97 9.59 -6.94 -13.40
CA LEU A 97 9.75 -7.92 -14.49
C LEU A 97 9.79 -7.26 -15.87
N VAL A 98 8.91 -6.28 -16.10
CA VAL A 98 8.83 -5.56 -17.39
C VAL A 98 10.07 -4.68 -17.64
N LYS A 99 10.69 -4.16 -16.58
CA LYS A 99 11.95 -3.40 -16.68
C LYS A 99 13.18 -4.29 -16.88
N GLY A 100 13.03 -5.62 -16.76
CA GLY A 100 14.15 -6.53 -16.73
C GLY A 100 15.00 -6.41 -15.45
N GLU A 101 14.46 -5.74 -14.44
CA GLU A 101 15.07 -5.59 -13.12
C GLU A 101 14.70 -6.80 -12.26
N ALA A 102 15.61 -7.24 -11.40
CA ALA A 102 15.29 -8.25 -10.41
C ALA A 102 14.13 -7.71 -9.54
N VAL A 103 13.05 -8.48 -9.49
CA VAL A 103 11.98 -8.18 -8.52
C VAL A 103 12.66 -8.09 -7.17
N PRO A 104 12.57 -6.96 -6.44
CA PRO A 104 13.07 -6.94 -5.09
C PRO A 104 12.37 -8.10 -4.42
N GLN A 105 13.11 -9.15 -4.07
CA GLN A 105 12.55 -10.14 -3.17
C GLN A 105 12.00 -9.28 -2.03
N PHE A 106 10.70 -9.30 -1.84
CA PHE A 106 10.10 -8.81 -0.60
C PHE A 106 10.81 -9.62 0.46
N ASP A 107 11.89 -9.03 0.92
CA ASP A 107 12.81 -9.73 1.79
C ASP A 107 11.96 -10.15 2.96
N SER A 108 11.76 -11.46 3.08
CA SER A 108 10.95 -12.04 4.14
C SER A 108 11.40 -11.59 5.54
N ARG A 109 12.49 -10.82 5.62
CA ARG A 109 13.05 -10.20 6.83
C ARG A 109 12.38 -8.89 7.23
N TYR A 110 11.52 -8.28 6.39
CA TYR A 110 10.91 -6.99 6.67
C TYR A 110 9.40 -7.08 6.80
N HIS A 111 8.86 -6.31 7.74
CA HIS A 111 7.47 -5.88 7.81
C HIS A 111 7.33 -4.50 7.16
N ILE A 112 6.12 -4.13 6.78
CA ILE A 112 5.79 -2.79 6.31
C ILE A 112 4.79 -2.20 7.31
N ASP A 113 5.10 -1.02 7.85
CA ASP A 113 4.17 -0.33 8.75
C ASP A 113 3.05 0.38 7.97
N THR A 114 2.12 1.01 8.71
CA THR A 114 0.97 1.74 8.15
C THR A 114 1.34 2.86 7.20
N ASP A 115 2.59 3.37 7.23
CA ASP A 115 3.07 4.45 6.37
C ASP A 115 4.08 3.96 5.30
N ASN A 116 4.04 2.67 4.94
CA ASN A 116 4.96 2.03 3.99
C ASN A 116 6.45 2.10 4.38
N PHE A 117 6.76 2.22 5.67
CA PHE A 117 8.11 2.18 6.17
C PHE A 117 8.57 0.74 6.45
N ARG A 118 9.77 0.36 5.99
CA ARG A 118 10.30 -1.00 6.17
C ARG A 118 10.82 -1.22 7.59
N LEU A 119 10.30 -2.26 8.23
CA LEU A 119 10.69 -2.73 9.55
C LEU A 119 11.30 -4.12 9.45
N GLU A 120 12.36 -4.37 10.19
CA GLU A 120 12.92 -5.72 10.30
C GLU A 120 11.95 -6.64 11.05
N LYS A 121 11.82 -7.91 10.61
CA LYS A 121 10.81 -8.86 11.14
C LYS A 121 10.94 -9.19 12.62
N TRP A 122 12.09 -8.95 13.21
CA TRP A 122 12.26 -9.13 14.64
C TRP A 122 11.57 -8.02 15.47
N ILE A 123 11.04 -6.98 14.84
CA ILE A 123 10.25 -5.94 15.50
C ILE A 123 8.78 -6.36 15.45
N ASN A 124 8.13 -6.34 16.61
CA ASN A 124 6.70 -6.59 16.72
C ASN A 124 5.91 -5.47 16.00
N LEU A 125 5.34 -5.81 14.85
CA LEU A 125 4.63 -4.84 14.00
C LEU A 125 3.42 -4.22 14.70
N THR A 126 2.71 -4.99 15.51
CA THR A 126 1.56 -4.52 16.27
C THR A 126 1.97 -3.43 17.26
N LEU A 127 2.98 -3.72 18.10
CA LEU A 127 3.49 -2.74 19.07
C LEU A 127 4.09 -1.50 18.37
N TRP A 128 4.74 -1.68 17.23
CA TRP A 128 5.24 -0.55 16.46
C TRP A 128 4.09 0.37 15.98
N ASN A 129 3.03 -0.22 15.41
CA ASN A 129 1.88 0.54 14.94
C ASN A 129 1.11 1.21 16.10
N ASP A 130 0.98 0.53 17.25
CA ASP A 130 0.38 1.11 18.45
C ASP A 130 1.19 2.29 18.97
N PHE A 131 2.52 2.21 18.92
CA PHE A 131 3.39 3.33 19.26
C PHE A 131 3.19 4.51 18.29
N LEU A 132 3.13 4.26 16.99
CA LEU A 132 2.85 5.31 16.00
C LEU A 132 1.48 5.97 16.24
N LYS A 133 0.46 5.16 16.54
CA LYS A 133 -0.89 5.63 16.86
C LYS A 133 -0.89 6.51 18.10
N MET A 134 -0.28 6.06 19.19
CA MET A 134 -0.12 6.85 20.42
C MET A 134 0.59 8.19 20.18
N ARG A 135 1.62 8.22 19.32
CA ARG A 135 2.32 9.45 18.94
C ARG A 135 1.42 10.39 18.12
N ALA A 136 0.63 9.84 17.20
CA ALA A 136 -0.32 10.59 16.39
C ALA A 136 -1.44 11.22 17.24
N GLU A 137 -2.00 10.48 18.20
CA GLU A 137 -3.01 10.97 19.16
C GLU A 137 -2.50 12.14 20.01
N LYS A 138 -1.21 12.19 20.26
CA LYS A 138 -0.53 13.33 20.92
C LYS A 138 -0.17 14.48 19.95
N GLY A 139 -0.64 14.44 18.71
CA GLY A 139 -0.32 15.43 17.68
C GLY A 139 1.14 15.43 17.21
N LYS A 140 1.88 14.33 17.46
CA LYS A 140 3.32 14.21 17.16
C LYS A 140 3.56 13.07 16.15
N HIS A 141 3.02 13.22 14.94
CA HIS A 141 3.28 12.29 13.84
C HIS A 141 4.77 12.16 13.55
N LEU A 142 5.22 10.92 13.33
CA LEU A 142 6.62 10.64 13.08
C LEU A 142 6.92 10.65 11.58
N ASN A 143 7.92 11.41 11.18
CA ASN A 143 8.44 11.37 9.83
C ASN A 143 9.46 10.21 9.64
N ILE A 144 9.86 9.95 8.38
CA ILE A 144 10.79 8.87 8.03
C ILE A 144 12.13 8.97 8.79
N LYS A 145 12.65 10.19 9.00
CA LYS A 145 13.92 10.39 9.74
C LYS A 145 13.78 9.97 11.20
N GLN A 146 12.68 10.34 11.84
CA GLN A 146 12.38 9.97 13.22
C GLN A 146 12.16 8.45 13.36
N LYS A 147 11.47 7.81 12.43
CA LYS A 147 11.32 6.35 12.40
C LYS A 147 12.68 5.65 12.29
N LYS A 148 13.61 6.15 11.47
CA LYS A 148 14.98 5.61 11.37
C LYS A 148 15.74 5.72 12.69
N ILE A 149 15.57 6.81 13.44
CA ILE A 149 16.18 6.97 14.77
C ILE A 149 15.63 5.93 15.76
N LEU A 150 14.31 5.74 15.77
CA LEU A 150 13.66 4.72 16.61
C LEU A 150 14.12 3.30 16.27
N LEU A 151 14.30 2.99 14.99
CA LEU A 151 14.88 1.71 14.56
C LEU A 151 16.29 1.51 15.10
N LYS A 152 17.11 2.56 15.07
CA LYS A 152 18.46 2.49 15.63
C LYS A 152 18.41 2.22 17.12
N GLN A 153 17.52 2.89 17.88
CA GLN A 153 17.33 2.62 19.30
C GLN A 153 16.95 1.17 19.58
N LEU A 154 15.99 0.60 18.81
CA LEU A 154 15.60 -0.80 18.96
C LEU A 154 16.75 -1.77 18.63
N LYS A 155 17.58 -1.46 17.61
CA LYS A 155 18.77 -2.24 17.29
C LYS A 155 19.79 -2.24 18.44
N ASP A 156 20.04 -1.07 19.01
CA ASP A 156 20.97 -0.91 20.12
C ASP A 156 20.49 -1.68 21.37
N LEU A 157 19.18 -1.63 21.65
CA LEU A 157 18.56 -2.39 22.73
C LEU A 157 18.62 -3.90 22.46
N LYS A 158 18.36 -4.34 21.23
CA LYS A 158 18.50 -5.75 20.83
C LYS A 158 19.92 -6.26 21.04
N ASN A 159 20.92 -5.49 20.64
CA ASN A 159 22.33 -5.85 20.82
C ASN A 159 22.73 -5.96 22.30
N LYS A 160 22.01 -5.27 23.18
CA LYS A 160 22.16 -5.35 24.63
C LYS A 160 21.30 -6.43 25.29
N ASN A 161 20.64 -7.28 24.49
CA ASN A 161 19.74 -8.35 24.92
C ASN A 161 18.54 -7.90 25.78
N TYR A 162 18.02 -6.69 25.57
CA TYR A 162 16.77 -6.26 26.20
C TYR A 162 15.55 -6.93 25.55
N ASP A 163 14.52 -7.18 26.36
CA ASP A 163 13.20 -7.56 25.85
C ASP A 163 12.55 -6.37 25.16
N LEU A 164 12.54 -6.41 23.82
CA LEU A 164 12.07 -5.31 23.00
C LEU A 164 10.56 -5.08 23.10
N ASP A 165 9.78 -6.17 23.24
CA ASP A 165 8.33 -6.07 23.37
C ASP A 165 7.97 -5.39 24.69
N ALA A 166 8.64 -5.74 25.79
CA ALA A 166 8.45 -5.09 27.08
C ALA A 166 8.84 -3.59 27.03
N VAL A 167 9.96 -3.26 26.38
CA VAL A 167 10.39 -1.85 26.20
C VAL A 167 9.38 -1.07 25.38
N MET A 168 8.89 -1.65 24.27
CA MET A 168 7.90 -1.00 23.41
C MET A 168 6.56 -0.79 24.14
N GLN A 169 6.05 -1.80 24.83
CA GLN A 169 4.85 -1.70 25.67
C GLN A 169 4.98 -0.61 26.74
N LYS A 170 6.09 -0.61 27.47
CA LYS A 170 6.36 0.42 28.49
C LYS A 170 6.39 1.83 27.89
N SER A 171 6.99 1.98 26.70
CA SER A 171 7.04 3.25 26.01
C SER A 171 5.66 3.74 25.55
N ILE A 172 4.78 2.83 25.12
CA ILE A 172 3.38 3.13 24.76
C ILE A 172 2.60 3.56 26.01
N LEU A 173 2.65 2.76 27.07
CA LEU A 173 1.93 3.03 28.32
C LEU A 173 2.30 4.38 28.93
N ASN A 174 3.58 4.72 28.96
CA ASN A 174 4.07 5.98 29.51
C ASN A 174 4.02 7.14 28.52
N GLY A 175 3.65 6.86 27.26
CA GLY A 175 3.57 7.86 26.22
C GLY A 175 4.90 8.53 25.88
N TRP A 176 5.99 7.79 25.91
CA TRP A 176 7.34 8.29 25.67
C TRP A 176 7.58 8.65 24.20
N ALA A 177 8.63 9.46 23.97
CA ALA A 177 9.00 9.92 22.64
C ALA A 177 9.85 8.90 21.87
N GLY A 178 10.42 7.90 22.54
CA GLY A 178 11.30 6.87 22.00
C GLY A 178 11.32 5.62 22.88
N PHE A 179 12.24 4.70 22.61
CA PHE A 179 12.42 3.43 23.30
C PHE A 179 13.64 3.52 24.21
N TYR A 180 13.44 3.26 25.53
CA TYR A 180 14.47 3.39 26.54
C TYR A 180 14.45 2.19 27.50
#